data_b597379fb13db94b5654fbf5ee3a9349
#
_entry.id   b597379fb13db94b5654fbf5ee3a9349
#
_cell.length_a   1.000
_cell.length_b   1.000
_cell.length_c   1.000
_cell.angle_alpha   90.00
_cell.angle_beta   90.00
_cell.angle_gamma   90.00
#
_symmetry.space_group_name_H-M   'P 1'
#
loop_
_entity.id
_entity.type
_entity.pdbx_description
1 polymer ?
#
loop_
_entity_poly.entity_id
_entity_poly.type
_entity_poly.pdbx_seq_one_letter_code
_entity_poly.pdbx_strand_id
1 'polypeptide(L)'
;IAGAAELRQVATDMLQRVRHLRPDADIQGFTVQPMVRKRHAHELIVGASVDRLFGPVILFGAGGTAVEVLADRALALPPLNEPLARALVMRTRVAKLLQGWRDVPAADLGAVTGALVALSDLLAAEPRIAEIDINPLLADAKGVIALDARVRVQASAPGGAARFSIRPYPSEQVETVNWGERSIVLRPIRP
;
A
#
# COMPACT_ATOMS: atom_id res chain seq x y z
N ILE A 1 17.38 8.22 22.52
CA ILE A 1 18.44 9.22 22.25
C ILE A 1 17.89 10.57 22.68
N ALA A 2 18.51 11.18 23.69
CA ALA A 2 18.01 12.41 24.29
C ALA A 2 18.74 13.69 23.77
N GLY A 3 19.81 13.54 23.00
CA GLY A 3 20.53 14.68 22.48
C GLY A 3 21.63 14.35 21.46
N ALA A 4 22.22 15.41 20.88
CA ALA A 4 23.20 15.27 19.80
C ALA A 4 24.48 14.51 20.19
N ALA A 5 24.92 14.62 21.45
CA ALA A 5 26.10 13.89 21.92
C ALA A 5 25.87 12.40 21.99
N GLU A 6 24.74 11.98 22.58
CA GLU A 6 24.30 10.57 22.61
C GLU A 6 24.08 10.00 21.20
N LEU A 7 23.48 10.80 20.29
CA LEU A 7 23.29 10.41 18.91
C LEU A 7 24.63 10.08 18.23
N ARG A 8 25.64 10.94 18.41
CA ARG A 8 26.98 10.70 17.82
C ARG A 8 27.62 9.44 18.39
N GLN A 9 27.51 9.21 19.70
CA GLN A 9 28.04 7.99 20.32
C GLN A 9 27.37 6.76 19.77
N VAL A 10 26.03 6.71 19.75
CA VAL A 10 25.27 5.58 19.21
C VAL A 10 25.59 5.32 17.74
N ALA A 11 25.73 6.35 16.92
CA ALA A 11 26.11 6.22 15.51
C ALA A 11 27.52 5.63 15.38
N THR A 12 28.48 6.06 16.19
CA THR A 12 29.85 5.55 16.21
C THR A 12 29.87 4.07 16.60
N ASP A 13 29.18 3.71 17.68
CA ASP A 13 29.11 2.32 18.16
C ASP A 13 28.44 1.39 17.13
N MET A 14 27.37 1.88 16.48
CA MET A 14 26.69 1.16 15.41
C MET A 14 27.63 0.92 14.21
N LEU A 15 28.37 1.95 13.80
CA LEU A 15 29.34 1.87 12.69
C LEU A 15 30.44 0.85 12.99
N GLN A 16 31.01 0.86 14.19
CA GLN A 16 32.03 -0.09 14.62
C GLN A 16 31.50 -1.50 14.61
N ARG A 17 30.30 -1.72 15.13
CA ARG A 17 29.66 -3.03 15.16
C ARG A 17 29.38 -3.57 13.76
N VAL A 18 28.88 -2.74 12.85
CA VAL A 18 28.62 -3.16 11.46
C VAL A 18 29.92 -3.51 10.75
N ARG A 19 30.96 -2.69 10.90
CA ARG A 19 32.29 -2.96 10.31
C ARG A 19 32.91 -4.25 10.83
N HIS A 20 32.69 -4.59 12.10
CA HIS A 20 33.14 -5.85 12.66
C HIS A 20 32.40 -7.07 12.10
N LEU A 21 31.06 -6.97 11.98
CA LEU A 21 30.21 -8.07 11.49
C LEU A 21 30.22 -8.23 9.96
N ARG A 22 30.39 -7.12 9.25
CA ARG A 22 30.36 -7.05 7.78
C ARG A 22 31.43 -6.07 7.30
N PRO A 23 32.71 -6.51 7.25
CA PRO A 23 33.82 -5.63 6.88
C PRO A 23 33.73 -5.07 5.45
N ASP A 24 33.02 -5.77 4.58
CA ASP A 24 32.76 -5.46 3.17
C ASP A 24 31.56 -4.55 2.94
N ALA A 25 30.83 -4.15 4.01
CA ALA A 25 29.66 -3.30 3.86
C ALA A 25 30.03 -1.86 3.52
N ASP A 26 29.49 -1.34 2.42
CA ASP A 26 29.56 0.09 2.08
C ASP A 26 28.50 0.87 2.86
N ILE A 27 28.92 1.67 3.84
CA ILE A 27 28.05 2.45 4.70
C ILE A 27 28.13 3.91 4.27
N GLN A 28 27.07 4.38 3.61
CA GLN A 28 27.01 5.74 3.06
C GLN A 28 26.51 6.77 4.07
N GLY A 29 25.98 6.35 5.23
CA GLY A 29 25.51 7.27 6.26
C GLY A 29 24.49 6.66 7.21
N PHE A 30 23.81 7.54 7.95
CA PHE A 30 22.76 7.20 8.91
C PHE A 30 21.50 8.00 8.62
N THR A 31 20.35 7.39 8.82
CA THR A 31 19.07 8.08 8.84
C THR A 31 18.67 8.33 10.30
N VAL A 32 18.30 9.56 10.61
CA VAL A 32 17.81 9.96 11.93
C VAL A 32 16.34 10.35 11.80
N GLN A 33 15.49 9.66 12.55
CA GLN A 33 14.05 9.87 12.51
C GLN A 33 13.49 10.09 13.92
N PRO A 34 12.42 10.88 14.08
CA PRO A 34 11.69 10.96 15.34
C PRO A 34 11.18 9.58 15.76
N MET A 35 11.32 9.24 17.03
CA MET A 35 10.73 8.03 17.58
C MET A 35 9.20 8.19 17.66
N VAL A 36 8.48 7.49 16.81
CA VAL A 36 7.03 7.46 16.86
C VAL A 36 6.58 6.52 17.99
N ARG A 37 5.86 7.07 18.96
CA ARG A 37 5.25 6.31 20.06
C ARG A 37 3.76 6.58 20.06
N LYS A 38 2.98 5.62 19.59
CA LYS A 38 1.52 5.70 19.59
C LYS A 38 0.95 4.58 20.47
N ARG A 39 0.27 4.98 21.56
CA ARG A 39 -0.53 4.03 22.35
C ARG A 39 -1.71 3.59 21.50
N HIS A 40 -2.04 2.31 21.54
CA HIS A 40 -3.22 1.75 20.86
C HIS A 40 -3.21 1.86 19.32
N ALA A 41 -2.05 2.11 18.70
CA ALA A 41 -1.96 2.02 17.25
C ALA A 41 -1.93 0.56 16.81
N HIS A 42 -2.62 0.28 15.72
CA HIS A 42 -2.56 -0.99 15.01
C HIS A 42 -1.47 -0.94 13.96
N GLU A 43 -0.64 -1.98 13.92
CA GLU A 43 0.33 -2.16 12.85
C GLU A 43 -0.36 -2.81 11.65
N LEU A 44 -0.25 -2.17 10.51
CA LEU A 44 -0.82 -2.62 9.24
C LEU A 44 0.28 -2.79 8.21
N ILE A 45 0.02 -3.64 7.23
CA ILE A 45 0.82 -3.75 6.00
C ILE A 45 -0.02 -3.23 4.85
N VAL A 46 0.57 -2.34 4.06
CA VAL A 46 0.03 -1.84 2.81
C VAL A 46 1.10 -1.99 1.75
N GLY A 47 0.79 -2.69 0.68
CA GLY A 47 1.77 -2.92 -0.37
C GLY A 47 1.14 -3.07 -1.73
N ALA A 48 2.00 -3.09 -2.74
CA ALA A 48 1.60 -3.43 -4.09
C ALA A 48 2.74 -4.15 -4.81
N SER A 49 2.38 -5.05 -5.70
CA SER A 49 3.31 -5.73 -6.59
C SER A 49 2.67 -5.95 -7.96
N VAL A 50 3.50 -6.18 -8.97
CA VAL A 50 3.01 -6.45 -10.33
C VAL A 50 2.92 -7.96 -10.54
N ASP A 51 1.69 -8.45 -10.66
CA ASP A 51 1.40 -9.82 -11.06
C ASP A 51 1.47 -9.97 -12.60
N ARG A 52 1.86 -11.16 -13.07
CA ARG A 52 2.01 -11.41 -14.52
C ARG A 52 0.69 -11.41 -15.29
N LEU A 53 -0.40 -11.81 -14.66
CA LEU A 53 -1.72 -11.94 -15.27
C LEU A 53 -2.59 -10.72 -15.00
N PHE A 54 -2.56 -10.23 -13.76
CA PHE A 54 -3.46 -9.18 -13.30
C PHE A 54 -2.84 -7.78 -13.31
N GLY A 55 -1.53 -7.66 -13.65
CA GLY A 55 -0.85 -6.37 -13.51
C GLY A 55 -0.69 -5.98 -12.04
N PRO A 56 -0.76 -4.69 -11.70
CA PRO A 56 -0.65 -4.26 -10.31
C PRO A 56 -1.73 -4.85 -9.41
N VAL A 57 -1.31 -5.33 -8.24
CA VAL A 57 -2.17 -5.86 -7.18
C VAL A 57 -1.83 -5.14 -5.89
N ILE A 58 -2.84 -4.65 -5.18
CA ILE A 58 -2.70 -4.00 -3.88
C ILE A 58 -2.99 -5.02 -2.78
N LEU A 59 -2.13 -5.03 -1.77
CA LEU A 59 -2.25 -5.85 -0.56
C LEU A 59 -2.55 -4.95 0.64
N PHE A 60 -3.47 -5.39 1.47
CA PHE A 60 -3.74 -4.84 2.79
C PHE A 60 -3.82 -5.97 3.82
N GLY A 61 -3.30 -5.74 5.02
CA GLY A 61 -3.38 -6.73 6.09
C GLY A 61 -2.90 -6.25 7.45
N ALA A 62 -2.97 -7.17 8.42
CA ALA A 62 -2.38 -6.97 9.74
C ALA A 62 -0.86 -6.94 9.62
N GLY A 63 -0.21 -6.02 10.34
CA GLY A 63 1.23 -5.94 10.51
C GLY A 63 1.70 -6.56 11.83
N GLY A 64 2.98 -6.34 12.16
CA GLY A 64 3.59 -6.83 13.40
C GLY A 64 4.08 -8.27 13.35
N THR A 65 4.57 -8.77 14.50
CA THR A 65 5.28 -10.05 14.61
C THR A 65 4.40 -11.28 14.34
N ALA A 66 3.08 -11.16 14.38
CA ALA A 66 2.14 -12.26 14.17
C ALA A 66 1.69 -12.44 12.70
N VAL A 67 2.17 -11.60 11.78
CA VAL A 67 1.75 -11.58 10.38
C VAL A 67 1.93 -12.91 9.68
N GLU A 68 3.08 -13.56 9.89
CA GLU A 68 3.42 -14.84 9.26
C GLU A 68 2.52 -15.98 9.74
N VAL A 69 2.08 -15.92 10.98
CA VAL A 69 1.26 -16.98 11.61
C VAL A 69 -0.21 -16.79 11.26
N LEU A 70 -0.71 -15.55 11.27
CA LEU A 70 -2.14 -15.27 11.09
C LEU A 70 -2.54 -15.12 9.62
N ALA A 71 -1.60 -14.79 8.75
CA ALA A 71 -1.80 -14.56 7.31
C ALA A 71 -3.04 -13.68 7.00
N ASP A 72 -3.33 -12.70 7.88
CA ASP A 72 -4.50 -11.83 7.77
C ASP A 72 -4.26 -10.73 6.74
N ARG A 73 -4.56 -11.07 5.49
CA ARG A 73 -4.36 -10.19 4.34
C ARG A 73 -5.46 -10.34 3.31
N ALA A 74 -5.72 -9.28 2.58
CA ALA A 74 -6.62 -9.25 1.44
C ALA A 74 -5.96 -8.52 0.26
N LEU A 75 -6.37 -8.89 -0.95
CA LEU A 75 -5.85 -8.35 -2.20
C LEU A 75 -6.96 -7.63 -2.95
N ALA A 76 -6.60 -6.57 -3.68
CA ALA A 76 -7.48 -5.88 -4.59
C ALA A 76 -6.74 -5.47 -5.87
N LEU A 77 -7.48 -5.33 -6.95
CA LEU A 77 -6.97 -4.83 -8.22
C LEU A 77 -7.25 -3.32 -8.31
N PRO A 78 -6.25 -2.47 -8.57
CA PRO A 78 -6.47 -1.06 -8.85
C PRO A 78 -7.20 -0.87 -10.22
N PRO A 79 -7.86 0.28 -10.44
CA PRO A 79 -7.90 1.46 -9.56
C PRO A 79 -8.87 1.27 -8.39
N LEU A 80 -8.48 1.80 -7.21
CA LEU A 80 -9.33 1.81 -6.03
C LEU A 80 -9.96 3.19 -5.85
N ASN A 81 -11.24 3.17 -5.45
CA ASN A 81 -11.92 4.30 -4.87
C ASN A 81 -12.22 4.02 -3.39
N GLU A 82 -12.76 4.99 -2.67
CA GLU A 82 -13.06 4.85 -1.24
C GLU A 82 -13.93 3.61 -0.91
N PRO A 83 -15.05 3.32 -1.60
CA PRO A 83 -15.84 2.10 -1.35
C PRO A 83 -15.03 0.81 -1.55
N LEU A 84 -14.21 0.72 -2.60
CA LEU A 84 -13.39 -0.46 -2.89
C LEU A 84 -12.27 -0.63 -1.87
N ALA A 85 -11.60 0.46 -1.48
CA ALA A 85 -10.59 0.45 -0.43
C ALA A 85 -11.19 -0.01 0.91
N ARG A 86 -12.39 0.49 1.25
CA ARG A 86 -13.12 0.07 2.43
C ARG A 86 -13.51 -1.41 2.38
N ALA A 87 -14.00 -1.89 1.25
CA ALA A 87 -14.30 -3.31 1.05
C ALA A 87 -13.05 -4.18 1.21
N LEU A 88 -11.89 -3.74 0.71
CA LEU A 88 -10.61 -4.43 0.89
C LEU A 88 -10.26 -4.57 2.38
N VAL A 89 -10.33 -3.47 3.14
CA VAL A 89 -10.07 -3.47 4.60
C VAL A 89 -11.00 -4.44 5.31
N MET A 90 -12.31 -4.37 5.02
CA MET A 90 -13.33 -5.19 5.69
C MET A 90 -13.22 -6.70 5.43
N ARG A 91 -12.44 -7.14 4.44
CA ARG A 91 -12.15 -8.56 4.17
C ARG A 91 -11.10 -9.14 5.10
N THR A 92 -10.44 -8.32 5.91
CA THR A 92 -9.41 -8.76 6.87
C THR A 92 -9.98 -8.90 8.28
N ARG A 93 -9.31 -9.70 9.11
CA ARG A 93 -9.66 -9.84 10.54
C ARG A 93 -9.29 -8.60 11.33
N VAL A 94 -8.21 -7.92 10.95
CA VAL A 94 -7.76 -6.69 11.60
C VAL A 94 -8.80 -5.57 11.50
N ALA A 95 -9.69 -5.60 10.51
CA ALA A 95 -10.79 -4.65 10.39
C ALA A 95 -11.67 -4.58 11.66
N LYS A 96 -11.84 -5.71 12.36
CA LYS A 96 -12.59 -5.74 13.63
C LYS A 96 -11.88 -4.96 14.73
N LEU A 97 -10.56 -5.00 14.77
CA LEU A 97 -9.75 -4.26 15.73
C LEU A 97 -9.75 -2.77 15.39
N LEU A 98 -9.69 -2.43 14.10
CA LEU A 98 -9.74 -1.05 13.64
C LEU A 98 -11.06 -0.34 13.97
N GLN A 99 -12.15 -1.07 14.20
CA GLN A 99 -13.43 -0.51 14.62
C GLN A 99 -13.50 -0.20 16.13
N GLY A 100 -12.44 -0.50 16.86
CA GLY A 100 -12.37 -0.37 18.31
C GLY A 100 -12.69 -1.68 19.02
N TRP A 101 -11.91 -2.01 20.03
CA TRP A 101 -12.10 -3.23 20.80
C TRP A 101 -11.73 -3.00 22.26
N ARG A 102 -12.65 -3.27 23.17
CA ARG A 102 -12.50 -3.02 24.62
C ARG A 102 -12.10 -1.56 24.88
N ASP A 103 -10.95 -1.34 25.54
CA ASP A 103 -10.45 -0.01 25.89
C ASP A 103 -9.62 0.66 24.77
N VAL A 104 -9.52 0.02 23.59
CA VAL A 104 -8.82 0.56 22.42
C VAL A 104 -9.82 1.29 21.53
N PRO A 105 -9.67 2.60 21.33
CA PRO A 105 -10.58 3.36 20.48
C PRO A 105 -10.46 2.92 19.00
N ALA A 106 -11.52 3.19 18.23
CA ALA A 106 -11.48 2.95 16.79
C ALA A 106 -10.37 3.76 16.12
N ALA A 107 -9.70 3.15 15.15
CA ALA A 107 -8.77 3.84 14.28
C ALA A 107 -9.54 4.71 13.26
N ASP A 108 -8.87 5.70 12.70
CA ASP A 108 -9.39 6.50 11.60
C ASP A 108 -9.40 5.65 10.30
N LEU A 109 -10.52 4.98 10.05
CA LEU A 109 -10.71 4.16 8.85
C LEU A 109 -10.65 4.99 7.57
N GLY A 110 -11.05 6.26 7.61
CA GLY A 110 -10.94 7.17 6.47
C GLY A 110 -9.48 7.42 6.08
N ALA A 111 -8.60 7.60 7.07
CA ALA A 111 -7.18 7.72 6.83
C ALA A 111 -6.56 6.41 6.29
N VAL A 112 -7.01 5.24 6.76
CA VAL A 112 -6.56 3.94 6.26
C VAL A 112 -6.97 3.74 4.80
N THR A 113 -8.25 3.97 4.47
CA THR A 113 -8.76 3.84 3.09
C THR A 113 -8.16 4.89 2.18
N GLY A 114 -7.95 6.11 2.66
CA GLY A 114 -7.25 7.18 1.93
C GLY A 114 -5.82 6.80 1.54
N ALA A 115 -5.08 6.12 2.43
CA ALA A 115 -3.74 5.61 2.11
C ALA A 115 -3.78 4.56 0.98
N LEU A 116 -4.79 3.68 0.96
CA LEU A 116 -4.97 2.67 -0.10
C LEU A 116 -5.33 3.31 -1.44
N VAL A 117 -6.20 4.33 -1.42
CA VAL A 117 -6.55 5.10 -2.64
C VAL A 117 -5.31 5.83 -3.16
N ALA A 118 -4.57 6.52 -2.29
CA ALA A 118 -3.33 7.21 -2.66
C ALA A 118 -2.28 6.26 -3.26
N LEU A 119 -2.14 5.03 -2.71
CA LEU A 119 -1.29 4.00 -3.29
C LEU A 119 -1.76 3.60 -4.69
N SER A 120 -3.07 3.42 -4.87
CA SER A 120 -3.66 3.11 -6.17
C SER A 120 -3.40 4.20 -7.21
N ASP A 121 -3.55 5.47 -6.82
CA ASP A 121 -3.29 6.64 -7.68
C ASP A 121 -1.80 6.74 -8.02
N LEU A 122 -0.92 6.47 -7.06
CA LEU A 122 0.52 6.43 -7.28
C LEU A 122 0.91 5.36 -8.30
N LEU A 123 0.30 4.17 -8.24
CA LEU A 123 0.54 3.11 -9.22
C LEU A 123 0.06 3.50 -10.62
N ALA A 124 -0.98 4.32 -10.74
CA ALA A 124 -1.46 4.84 -12.02
C ALA A 124 -0.52 5.92 -12.58
N ALA A 125 -0.04 6.81 -11.71
CA ALA A 125 0.81 7.93 -12.08
C ALA A 125 2.25 7.51 -12.42
N GLU A 126 2.80 6.49 -11.71
CA GLU A 126 4.18 6.04 -11.89
C GLU A 126 4.23 4.55 -12.28
N PRO A 127 4.16 4.26 -13.59
CA PRO A 127 4.13 2.88 -14.08
C PRO A 127 5.44 2.10 -13.82
N ARG A 128 6.56 2.77 -13.57
CA ARG A 128 7.84 2.12 -13.27
C ARG A 128 7.89 1.47 -11.90
N ILE A 129 6.95 1.76 -11.02
CA ILE A 129 6.87 1.09 -9.73
C ILE A 129 6.51 -0.38 -9.96
N ALA A 130 7.43 -1.27 -9.59
CA ALA A 130 7.26 -2.71 -9.66
C ALA A 130 6.75 -3.28 -8.33
N GLU A 131 7.11 -2.64 -7.21
CA GLU A 131 6.74 -3.09 -5.87
C GLU A 131 6.79 -1.92 -4.90
N ILE A 132 5.82 -1.88 -3.99
CA ILE A 132 5.82 -1.02 -2.80
C ILE A 132 5.47 -1.90 -1.61
N ASP A 133 6.22 -1.74 -0.51
CA ASP A 133 5.95 -2.36 0.78
C ASP A 133 6.03 -1.28 1.86
N ILE A 134 4.90 -0.97 2.47
CA ILE A 134 4.77 -0.06 3.62
C ILE A 134 4.50 -0.93 4.84
N ASN A 135 5.51 -1.11 5.68
CA ASN A 135 5.47 -2.02 6.82
C ASN A 135 6.43 -1.56 7.93
N PRO A 136 5.87 -1.09 9.08
CA PRO A 136 4.45 -0.95 9.35
C PRO A 136 3.85 0.40 8.91
N LEU A 137 2.57 0.37 8.55
CA LEU A 137 1.69 1.52 8.57
C LEU A 137 0.95 1.52 9.91
N LEU A 138 1.26 2.47 10.79
CA LEU A 138 0.56 2.61 12.08
C LEU A 138 -0.77 3.34 11.88
N ALA A 139 -1.85 2.79 12.41
CA ALA A 139 -3.19 3.39 12.39
C ALA A 139 -3.74 3.55 13.81
N ASP A 140 -4.18 4.74 14.17
CA ASP A 140 -4.88 5.04 15.42
C ASP A 140 -6.06 6.00 15.18
N ALA A 141 -6.72 6.46 16.24
CA ALA A 141 -7.85 7.38 16.13
C ALA A 141 -7.50 8.76 15.54
N LYS A 142 -6.20 9.07 15.37
CA LYS A 142 -5.71 10.36 14.84
C LYS A 142 -5.23 10.27 13.39
N GLY A 143 -5.32 9.10 12.78
CA GLY A 143 -4.91 8.86 11.41
C GLY A 143 -3.86 7.77 11.25
N VAL A 144 -3.11 7.83 10.15
CA VAL A 144 -2.08 6.85 9.81
C VAL A 144 -0.70 7.49 9.68
N ILE A 145 0.34 6.68 9.92
CA ILE A 145 1.73 7.08 9.66
C ILE A 145 2.54 5.86 9.19
N ALA A 146 3.20 5.98 8.04
CA ALA A 146 4.15 4.98 7.58
C ALA A 146 5.49 5.16 8.34
N LEU A 147 6.02 4.08 8.90
CA LEU A 147 7.32 4.10 9.57
C LEU A 147 8.45 3.63 8.66
N ASP A 148 8.16 2.69 7.78
CA ASP A 148 9.09 2.22 6.75
C ASP A 148 8.33 2.03 5.43
N ALA A 149 9.00 2.37 4.34
CA ALA A 149 8.49 2.16 2.99
C ALA A 149 9.63 1.75 2.06
N ARG A 150 9.43 0.65 1.36
CA ARG A 150 10.35 0.14 0.35
C ARG A 150 9.71 0.22 -1.00
N VAL A 151 10.45 0.75 -1.98
CA VAL A 151 9.95 0.90 -3.34
C VAL A 151 10.98 0.29 -4.29
N ARG A 152 10.52 -0.63 -5.13
CA ARG A 152 11.31 -1.17 -6.22
C ARG A 152 10.83 -0.58 -7.55
N VAL A 153 11.76 0.05 -8.25
CA VAL A 153 11.51 0.71 -9.54
C VAL A 153 12.20 -0.08 -10.64
N GLN A 154 11.55 -0.22 -11.78
CA GLN A 154 12.09 -0.83 -12.98
C GLN A 154 12.38 0.22 -14.06
N ALA A 155 13.36 -0.06 -14.95
CA ALA A 155 13.80 0.91 -15.95
C ALA A 155 12.72 1.29 -16.96
N SER A 156 11.85 0.34 -17.34
CA SER A 156 10.72 0.59 -18.23
C SER A 156 9.52 -0.25 -17.83
N ALA A 157 8.33 0.27 -18.09
CA ALA A 157 7.07 -0.44 -17.90
C ALA A 157 6.03 0.06 -18.92
N PRO A 158 5.03 -0.77 -19.28
CA PRO A 158 3.87 -0.29 -20.02
C PRO A 158 3.21 0.87 -19.28
N GLY A 159 2.90 1.96 -20.00
CA GLY A 159 2.46 3.21 -19.38
C GLY A 159 1.05 3.18 -18.81
N GLY A 160 0.84 3.94 -17.75
CA GLY A 160 -0.43 4.39 -17.23
C GLY A 160 -1.41 3.30 -16.82
N ALA A 161 -2.69 3.63 -16.88
CA ALA A 161 -3.80 2.74 -16.55
C ALA A 161 -3.93 1.51 -17.49
N ALA A 162 -3.23 1.51 -18.63
CA ALA A 162 -3.24 0.37 -19.57
C ALA A 162 -2.70 -0.94 -18.97
N ARG A 163 -1.89 -0.84 -17.91
CA ARG A 163 -1.38 -2.02 -17.18
C ARG A 163 -2.35 -2.61 -16.15
N PHE A 164 -3.47 -1.94 -15.89
CA PHE A 164 -4.49 -2.41 -14.97
C PHE A 164 -5.43 -3.41 -15.65
N SER A 165 -5.77 -4.49 -14.97
CA SER A 165 -6.77 -5.45 -15.45
C SER A 165 -8.18 -4.85 -15.43
N ILE A 166 -8.47 -4.00 -14.44
CA ILE A 166 -9.74 -3.29 -14.38
C ILE A 166 -9.60 -1.99 -15.17
N ARG A 167 -10.38 -1.91 -16.25
CA ARG A 167 -10.38 -0.76 -17.17
C ARG A 167 -11.75 -0.08 -17.18
N PRO A 168 -11.82 1.22 -17.52
CA PRO A 168 -13.09 1.87 -17.80
C PRO A 168 -13.86 1.11 -18.87
N TYR A 169 -15.18 1.20 -18.81
CA TYR A 169 -16.03 0.65 -19.86
C TYR A 169 -15.66 1.28 -21.22
N PRO A 170 -15.39 0.46 -22.26
CA PRO A 170 -14.93 0.97 -23.56
C PRO A 170 -16.08 1.60 -24.33
N SER A 171 -16.51 2.77 -23.92
CA SER A 171 -17.62 3.51 -24.52
C SER A 171 -17.41 3.88 -26.00
N GLU A 172 -16.14 3.97 -26.42
CA GLU A 172 -15.72 4.19 -27.80
C GLU A 172 -16.08 3.02 -28.74
N GLN A 173 -16.38 1.84 -28.18
CA GLN A 173 -16.81 0.65 -28.93
C GLN A 173 -18.34 0.53 -29.01
N VAL A 174 -19.07 1.56 -28.55
CA VAL A 174 -20.54 1.59 -28.70
C VAL A 174 -20.89 2.18 -30.05
N GLU A 175 -21.51 1.38 -30.89
CA GLU A 175 -21.94 1.78 -32.23
C GLU A 175 -23.45 1.60 -32.38
N THR A 176 -24.07 2.49 -33.15
CA THR A 176 -25.46 2.36 -33.57
C THR A 176 -25.50 1.98 -35.03
N VAL A 177 -26.04 0.83 -35.34
CA VAL A 177 -26.14 0.28 -36.70
C VAL A 177 -27.61 0.14 -37.08
N ASN A 178 -27.95 0.58 -38.28
CA ASN A 178 -29.30 0.37 -38.85
C ASN A 178 -29.36 -0.99 -39.53
N TRP A 179 -30.29 -1.82 -39.08
CA TRP A 179 -30.60 -3.14 -39.66
C TRP A 179 -32.01 -3.11 -40.21
N GLY A 180 -32.16 -2.87 -41.52
CA GLY A 180 -33.45 -2.58 -42.14
C GLY A 180 -34.06 -1.28 -41.57
N GLU A 181 -35.28 -1.36 -41.05
CA GLU A 181 -35.99 -0.25 -40.41
C GLU A 181 -35.69 -0.11 -38.90
N ARG A 182 -34.79 -0.93 -38.34
CA ARG A 182 -34.48 -0.96 -36.91
C ARG A 182 -33.10 -0.37 -36.64
N SER A 183 -33.00 0.44 -35.63
CA SER A 183 -31.73 0.89 -35.06
C SER A 183 -31.28 -0.05 -33.94
N ILE A 184 -30.10 -0.64 -34.08
CA ILE A 184 -29.52 -1.59 -33.14
C ILE A 184 -28.25 -0.98 -32.52
N VAL A 185 -28.14 -0.98 -31.20
CA VAL A 185 -26.94 -0.57 -30.51
C VAL A 185 -26.05 -1.78 -30.26
N LEU A 186 -24.89 -1.79 -30.89
CA LEU A 186 -23.81 -2.73 -30.63
C LEU A 186 -22.92 -2.17 -29.53
N ARG A 187 -22.70 -2.92 -28.48
CA ARG A 187 -21.87 -2.48 -27.37
C ARG A 187 -21.21 -3.67 -26.66
N PRO A 188 -20.04 -3.47 -26.02
CA PRO A 188 -19.48 -4.42 -25.09
C PRO A 188 -20.46 -4.78 -23.98
N ILE A 189 -20.30 -5.97 -23.39
CA ILE A 189 -21.13 -6.42 -22.28
C ILE A 189 -20.88 -5.50 -21.07
N ARG A 190 -21.94 -5.05 -20.44
CA ARG A 190 -21.88 -4.37 -19.14
C ARG A 190 -22.07 -5.39 -18.03
N PRO A 191 -21.33 -5.28 -16.92
CA PRO A 191 -21.54 -6.12 -15.75
C PRO A 191 -22.92 -5.89 -15.14
#